data_a6985a6e2d88158d494a1c0cb2686ef6
#
_entry.id   a6985a6e2d88158d494a1c0cb2686ef6
#
_cell.length_a   1.000
_cell.length_b   1.000
_cell.length_c   1.000
_cell.angle_alpha   90.00
_cell.angle_beta   90.00
_cell.angle_gamma   90.00
#
_symmetry.space_group_name_H-M   'P 1'
#
loop_
_entity.id
_entity.type
_entity.pdbx_description
1 polymer ?
#
loop_
_entity_poly.entity_id
_entity_poly.type
_entity_poly.pdbx_seq_one_letter_code
_entity_poly.pdbx_strand_id
1 'polypeptide(L)'
;MFTRRCFARSLAAGLLSVALPLSVAAQGKDPSRLRVALLPDENAATLIQNAQPLKQYLQKTLNKEIELIVTTDYSSMIEAMRFGRIEIAYFGPFSYVLAKSKARDIEPFAVGVERGSPTYQSVLIAQAGGPVKTLEDIRGQSFGFGDQASTSSHLAPRAHLLKTTGLDGEKDYRPVHLGTHDAVARAVQMGQVPAGALSKPILESLIQKGTVDASKIVELDLSAPIPNYPMVMQANLKPELKDAIRKAFIDMKDKEVLKSFRIEAFAPTNDQAYDVLRDTAAILKLDIGKMK
;
A
#
# COMPACT_ATOMS: atom_id res chain seq x y z
N MET A 1 100.57 -13.84 1.90
CA MET A 1 99.59 -14.63 1.28
C MET A 1 98.24 -14.15 1.79
N PHE A 2 97.58 -13.26 1.00
CA PHE A 2 96.31 -12.61 1.42
C PHE A 2 95.30 -12.85 0.38
N THR A 3 94.23 -13.55 0.71
CA THR A 3 93.05 -13.80 -0.10
C THR A 3 91.93 -12.75 0.17
N ARG A 4 91.59 -11.97 -0.84
CA ARG A 4 90.54 -10.99 -0.81
C ARG A 4 89.18 -11.70 -1.10
N ARG A 5 88.26 -11.57 -0.15
CA ARG A 5 86.84 -11.98 -0.34
C ARG A 5 86.05 -10.78 -0.83
N CYS A 6 85.49 -10.87 -2.07
CA CYS A 6 84.49 -9.93 -2.60
C CYS A 6 83.14 -10.21 -1.98
N PHE A 7 82.54 -9.17 -1.33
CA PHE A 7 81.10 -9.19 -0.95
C PHE A 7 80.26 -8.62 -2.05
N ALA A 8 79.46 -9.45 -2.69
CA ALA A 8 78.38 -9.02 -3.58
C ALA A 8 77.17 -8.63 -2.76
N ARG A 9 76.70 -7.39 -2.81
CA ARG A 9 75.47 -6.89 -2.23
C ARG A 9 74.37 -7.06 -3.31
N SER A 10 73.45 -7.99 -3.13
CA SER A 10 72.23 -8.13 -3.90
C SER A 10 71.17 -7.16 -3.33
N LEU A 11 70.78 -6.15 -4.13
CA LEU A 11 69.58 -5.32 -3.84
C LEU A 11 68.38 -6.09 -4.29
N ALA A 12 67.55 -6.56 -3.34
CA ALA A 12 66.23 -7.08 -3.59
C ALA A 12 65.24 -5.88 -3.61
N ALA A 13 64.78 -5.49 -4.78
CA ALA A 13 63.69 -4.52 -4.96
C ALA A 13 62.36 -5.22 -4.67
N GLY A 14 61.79 -4.96 -3.48
CA GLY A 14 60.44 -5.40 -3.12
C GLY A 14 59.37 -4.57 -3.83
N LEU A 15 58.70 -5.16 -4.82
CA LEU A 15 57.48 -4.60 -5.40
C LEU A 15 56.36 -4.72 -4.37
N LEU A 16 56.02 -3.61 -3.70
CA LEU A 16 54.81 -3.50 -2.87
C LEU A 16 53.60 -3.38 -3.85
N SER A 17 52.93 -4.49 -4.10
CA SER A 17 51.62 -4.49 -4.78
C SER A 17 50.57 -3.93 -3.82
N VAL A 18 50.20 -2.65 -3.97
CA VAL A 18 49.07 -2.05 -3.31
C VAL A 18 47.80 -2.62 -3.93
N ALA A 19 47.25 -3.63 -3.31
CA ALA A 19 45.89 -4.13 -3.64
C ALA A 19 44.90 -3.06 -3.16
N LEU A 20 44.42 -2.22 -4.06
CA LEU A 20 43.26 -1.37 -3.83
C LEU A 20 42.04 -2.29 -3.63
N PRO A 21 41.29 -2.15 -2.53
CA PRO A 21 40.04 -2.87 -2.39
C PRO A 21 39.07 -2.36 -3.46
N LEU A 22 38.80 -3.17 -4.46
CA LEU A 22 37.66 -2.97 -5.34
C LEU A 22 36.42 -3.10 -4.45
N SER A 23 35.88 -1.96 -4.04
CA SER A 23 34.54 -1.89 -3.46
C SER A 23 33.57 -2.40 -4.50
N VAL A 24 33.21 -3.68 -4.42
CA VAL A 24 32.06 -4.24 -5.15
C VAL A 24 30.85 -3.54 -4.52
N ALA A 25 30.50 -2.38 -5.06
CA ALA A 25 29.21 -1.79 -4.80
C ALA A 25 28.20 -2.87 -5.19
N ALA A 26 27.40 -3.32 -4.22
CA ALA A 26 26.37 -4.31 -4.45
C ALA A 26 25.48 -3.77 -5.58
N GLN A 27 25.69 -4.29 -6.79
CA GLN A 27 24.87 -3.93 -7.94
C GLN A 27 23.45 -4.35 -7.60
N GLY A 28 22.52 -3.38 -7.46
CA GLY A 28 21.12 -3.62 -7.18
C GLY A 28 20.50 -4.60 -8.19
N LYS A 29 19.39 -5.21 -7.86
CA LYS A 29 18.67 -6.17 -8.71
C LYS A 29 18.12 -5.49 -9.96
N ASP A 30 18.23 -6.15 -11.10
CA ASP A 30 17.67 -5.73 -12.38
C ASP A 30 16.97 -6.92 -13.06
N PRO A 31 15.82 -7.35 -12.53
CA PRO A 31 15.12 -8.51 -13.06
C PRO A 31 14.54 -8.20 -14.46
N SER A 32 14.50 -9.21 -15.33
CA SER A 32 13.86 -9.11 -16.66
C SER A 32 12.34 -9.01 -16.58
N ARG A 33 11.75 -9.56 -15.49
CA ARG A 33 10.33 -9.51 -15.16
C ARG A 33 10.13 -8.72 -13.87
N LEU A 34 9.17 -7.79 -13.86
CA LEU A 34 8.71 -7.09 -12.67
C LEU A 34 7.34 -7.59 -12.26
N ARG A 35 7.23 -8.07 -11.02
CA ARG A 35 5.96 -8.45 -10.40
C ARG A 35 5.36 -7.21 -9.74
N VAL A 36 4.19 -6.80 -10.24
CA VAL A 36 3.44 -5.63 -9.78
C VAL A 36 2.21 -6.11 -9.04
N ALA A 37 2.22 -5.98 -7.73
CA ALA A 37 1.10 -6.38 -6.89
C ALA A 37 0.08 -5.26 -6.75
N LEU A 38 -1.19 -5.63 -6.85
CA LEU A 38 -2.35 -4.79 -6.58
C LEU A 38 -2.95 -5.21 -5.25
N LEU A 39 -3.33 -4.23 -4.42
CA LEU A 39 -3.97 -4.49 -3.15
C LEU A 39 -5.28 -5.28 -3.37
N PRO A 40 -5.52 -6.36 -2.61
CA PRO A 40 -6.76 -7.15 -2.74
C PRO A 40 -7.93 -6.47 -1.97
N ASP A 41 -8.22 -5.21 -2.30
CA ASP A 41 -9.23 -4.39 -1.63
C ASP A 41 -10.63 -4.46 -2.29
N GLU A 42 -10.69 -5.04 -3.49
CA GLU A 42 -11.91 -5.37 -4.23
C GLU A 42 -11.79 -6.78 -4.84
N ASN A 43 -12.78 -7.21 -5.60
CA ASN A 43 -12.76 -8.49 -6.30
C ASN A 43 -11.49 -8.66 -7.18
N ALA A 44 -10.73 -9.73 -6.98
CA ALA A 44 -9.44 -9.96 -7.63
C ALA A 44 -9.52 -9.99 -9.18
N ALA A 45 -10.55 -10.61 -9.75
CA ALA A 45 -10.72 -10.65 -11.21
C ALA A 45 -10.93 -9.24 -11.77
N THR A 46 -11.75 -8.43 -11.10
CA THR A 46 -11.99 -7.02 -11.45
C THR A 46 -10.71 -6.19 -11.36
N LEU A 47 -9.91 -6.37 -10.31
CA LEU A 47 -8.62 -5.67 -10.16
C LEU A 47 -7.66 -5.99 -11.29
N ILE A 48 -7.49 -7.28 -11.62
CA ILE A 48 -6.61 -7.73 -12.72
C ILE A 48 -7.10 -7.18 -14.07
N GLN A 49 -8.42 -7.21 -14.32
CA GLN A 49 -8.99 -6.69 -15.56
C GLN A 49 -8.77 -5.18 -15.70
N ASN A 50 -9.04 -4.42 -14.64
CA ASN A 50 -8.88 -2.97 -14.63
C ASN A 50 -7.41 -2.54 -14.77
N ALA A 51 -6.45 -3.35 -14.32
CA ALA A 51 -5.03 -3.05 -14.36
C ALA A 51 -4.33 -3.45 -15.68
N GLN A 52 -5.03 -4.01 -16.66
CA GLN A 52 -4.41 -4.35 -17.96
C GLN A 52 -3.80 -3.13 -18.67
N PRO A 53 -4.41 -1.93 -18.66
CA PRO A 53 -3.76 -0.73 -19.21
C PRO A 53 -2.43 -0.42 -18.51
N LEU A 54 -2.35 -0.53 -17.18
CA LEU A 54 -1.10 -0.35 -16.43
C LEU A 54 -0.03 -1.34 -16.88
N LYS A 55 -0.39 -2.62 -17.01
CA LYS A 55 0.54 -3.66 -17.48
C LYS A 55 1.15 -3.27 -18.83
N GLN A 56 0.31 -2.94 -19.81
CA GLN A 56 0.75 -2.56 -21.16
C GLN A 56 1.63 -1.29 -21.15
N TYR A 57 1.22 -0.29 -20.38
CA TYR A 57 1.98 0.94 -20.22
C TYR A 57 3.39 0.68 -19.65
N LEU A 58 3.49 -0.07 -18.56
CA LEU A 58 4.77 -0.38 -17.91
C LEU A 58 5.65 -1.28 -18.78
N GLN A 59 5.09 -2.27 -19.49
CA GLN A 59 5.84 -3.10 -20.44
C GLN A 59 6.51 -2.24 -21.52
N LYS A 60 5.76 -1.31 -22.09
CA LYS A 60 6.26 -0.39 -23.13
C LYS A 60 7.30 0.59 -22.57
N THR A 61 7.02 1.19 -21.40
CA THR A 61 7.84 2.27 -20.84
C THR A 61 9.15 1.75 -20.24
N LEU A 62 9.12 0.59 -19.58
CA LEU A 62 10.28 0.02 -18.89
C LEU A 62 11.03 -1.02 -19.74
N ASN A 63 10.47 -1.42 -20.89
CA ASN A 63 10.99 -2.52 -21.71
C ASN A 63 11.28 -3.79 -20.91
N LYS A 64 10.33 -4.18 -20.05
CA LYS A 64 10.40 -5.35 -19.17
C LYS A 64 9.12 -6.15 -19.23
N GLU A 65 9.19 -7.43 -18.92
CA GLU A 65 7.99 -8.24 -18.70
C GLU A 65 7.30 -7.78 -17.42
N ILE A 66 5.98 -7.58 -17.46
CA ILE A 66 5.16 -7.19 -16.30
C ILE A 66 4.18 -8.30 -15.97
N GLU A 67 4.26 -8.77 -14.72
CA GLU A 67 3.33 -9.74 -14.15
C GLU A 67 2.47 -9.04 -13.09
N LEU A 68 1.14 -8.99 -13.33
CA LEU A 68 0.21 -8.48 -12.32
C LEU A 68 -0.12 -9.56 -11.32
N ILE A 69 -0.07 -9.23 -10.04
CA ILE A 69 -0.37 -10.12 -8.92
C ILE A 69 -1.46 -9.51 -8.05
N VAL A 70 -2.45 -10.31 -7.67
CA VAL A 70 -3.39 -10.02 -6.58
C VAL A 70 -3.27 -11.17 -5.58
N THR A 71 -2.96 -10.85 -4.34
CA THR A 71 -2.85 -11.85 -3.26
C THR A 71 -4.23 -12.16 -2.67
N THR A 72 -4.31 -13.18 -1.82
CA THR A 72 -5.57 -13.59 -1.18
C THR A 72 -6.08 -12.57 -0.18
N ASP A 73 -5.18 -11.88 0.50
CA ASP A 73 -5.44 -10.88 1.52
C ASP A 73 -4.26 -9.88 1.65
N TYR A 74 -4.43 -8.87 2.48
CA TYR A 74 -3.44 -7.83 2.73
C TYR A 74 -2.17 -8.38 3.39
N SER A 75 -2.32 -9.32 4.32
CA SER A 75 -1.18 -9.94 5.03
C SER A 75 -0.30 -10.73 4.07
N SER A 76 -0.89 -11.47 3.14
CA SER A 76 -0.16 -12.19 2.08
C SER A 76 0.64 -11.25 1.19
N MET A 77 0.11 -10.06 0.88
CA MET A 77 0.81 -9.05 0.10
C MET A 77 1.98 -8.44 0.90
N ILE A 78 1.78 -8.13 2.19
CA ILE A 78 2.82 -7.65 3.10
C ILE A 78 3.97 -8.65 3.17
N GLU A 79 3.69 -9.93 3.36
CA GLU A 79 4.70 -10.99 3.43
C GLU A 79 5.39 -11.23 2.06
N ALA A 80 4.64 -11.16 0.94
CA ALA A 80 5.24 -11.28 -0.38
C ALA A 80 6.24 -10.15 -0.66
N MET A 81 5.91 -8.91 -0.25
CA MET A 81 6.81 -7.77 -0.36
C MET A 81 8.02 -7.91 0.55
N ARG A 82 7.82 -8.34 1.81
CA ARG A 82 8.87 -8.59 2.79
C ARG A 82 9.92 -9.59 2.30
N PHE A 83 9.49 -10.66 1.64
CA PHE A 83 10.38 -11.70 1.11
C PHE A 83 10.91 -11.42 -0.30
N GLY A 84 10.68 -10.22 -0.84
CA GLY A 84 11.15 -9.85 -2.18
C GLY A 84 10.52 -10.67 -3.31
N ARG A 85 9.30 -11.18 -3.10
CA ARG A 85 8.51 -11.89 -4.11
C ARG A 85 7.73 -10.95 -5.03
N ILE A 86 7.76 -9.67 -4.75
CA ILE A 86 7.10 -8.57 -5.47
C ILE A 86 8.12 -7.45 -5.59
N GLU A 87 8.28 -6.86 -6.77
CA GLU A 87 9.18 -5.73 -7.01
C GLU A 87 8.49 -4.39 -6.81
N ILE A 88 7.22 -4.29 -7.21
CA ILE A 88 6.41 -3.06 -7.12
C ILE A 88 5.04 -3.45 -6.53
N ALA A 89 4.50 -2.60 -5.66
CA ALA A 89 3.22 -2.86 -5.04
C ALA A 89 2.39 -1.57 -4.88
N TYR A 90 1.10 -1.64 -5.19
CA TYR A 90 0.10 -0.62 -4.85
C TYR A 90 -0.52 -0.99 -3.51
N PHE A 91 -0.03 -0.39 -2.44
CA PHE A 91 -0.50 -0.64 -1.08
C PHE A 91 -1.63 0.29 -0.66
N GLY A 92 -2.48 -0.17 0.25
CA GLY A 92 -3.24 0.75 1.09
C GLY A 92 -2.29 1.46 2.07
N PRO A 93 -2.59 2.69 2.49
CA PRO A 93 -1.67 3.46 3.33
C PRO A 93 -1.25 2.76 4.62
N PHE A 94 -2.20 2.15 5.36
CA PHE A 94 -1.87 1.44 6.60
C PHE A 94 -1.20 0.09 6.34
N SER A 95 -1.61 -0.65 5.31
CA SER A 95 -0.89 -1.89 4.94
C SER A 95 0.54 -1.62 4.49
N TYR A 96 0.83 -0.44 3.91
CA TYR A 96 2.21 0.01 3.69
C TYR A 96 2.95 0.22 5.02
N VAL A 97 2.35 0.90 6.00
CA VAL A 97 2.95 1.09 7.33
C VAL A 97 3.29 -0.25 7.98
N LEU A 98 2.37 -1.23 7.90
CA LEU A 98 2.61 -2.59 8.40
C LEU A 98 3.73 -3.30 7.62
N ALA A 99 3.75 -3.19 6.28
CA ALA A 99 4.82 -3.74 5.46
C ALA A 99 6.17 -3.12 5.81
N LYS A 100 6.24 -1.79 5.99
CA LYS A 100 7.46 -1.05 6.35
C LYS A 100 7.97 -1.43 7.74
N SER A 101 7.09 -1.74 8.69
CA SER A 101 7.49 -2.22 10.01
C SER A 101 8.21 -3.57 9.98
N LYS A 102 7.91 -4.41 8.97
CA LYS A 102 8.46 -5.77 8.81
C LYS A 102 9.56 -5.85 7.75
N ALA A 103 9.55 -4.96 6.77
CA ALA A 103 10.49 -4.94 5.64
C ALA A 103 11.14 -3.56 5.53
N ARG A 104 12.37 -3.42 6.02
CA ARG A 104 13.09 -2.12 5.98
C ARG A 104 13.49 -1.70 4.56
N ASP A 105 13.66 -2.68 3.67
CA ASP A 105 14.20 -2.48 2.31
C ASP A 105 13.09 -2.23 1.26
N ILE A 106 12.06 -1.46 1.64
CA ILE A 106 11.01 -0.99 0.73
C ILE A 106 10.88 0.53 0.83
N GLU A 107 10.51 1.16 -0.27
CA GLU A 107 10.35 2.62 -0.33
C GLU A 107 9.09 3.01 -1.09
N PRO A 108 8.24 3.91 -0.53
CA PRO A 108 7.14 4.51 -1.27
C PRO A 108 7.73 5.58 -2.19
N PHE A 109 7.23 5.67 -3.42
CA PHE A 109 7.82 6.58 -4.40
C PHE A 109 6.80 7.44 -5.15
N ALA A 110 5.56 7.01 -5.18
CA ALA A 110 4.47 7.78 -5.82
C ALA A 110 3.18 7.58 -5.03
N VAL A 111 2.31 8.60 -5.03
CA VAL A 111 1.00 8.59 -4.38
C VAL A 111 -0.05 9.07 -5.37
N GLY A 112 -1.24 8.47 -5.35
CA GLY A 112 -2.36 8.92 -6.16
C GLY A 112 -2.87 10.30 -5.76
N VAL A 113 -3.17 11.14 -6.75
CA VAL A 113 -3.82 12.45 -6.57
C VAL A 113 -5.26 12.33 -7.04
N GLU A 114 -6.21 12.65 -6.15
CA GLU A 114 -7.64 12.64 -6.40
C GLU A 114 -8.22 14.02 -6.08
N ARG A 115 -8.99 14.61 -7.01
CA ARG A 115 -9.58 15.95 -6.84
C ARG A 115 -8.54 17.00 -6.41
N GLY A 116 -7.34 16.92 -7.01
CA GLY A 116 -6.23 17.83 -6.73
C GLY A 116 -5.51 17.59 -5.39
N SER A 117 -5.84 16.53 -4.63
CA SER A 117 -5.23 16.21 -3.34
C SER A 117 -4.61 14.80 -3.33
N PRO A 118 -3.45 14.59 -2.66
CA PRO A 118 -2.89 13.28 -2.42
C PRO A 118 -3.55 12.58 -1.20
N THR A 119 -4.83 12.90 -0.93
CA THR A 119 -5.62 12.34 0.18
C THR A 119 -6.99 11.86 -0.29
N TYR A 120 -7.58 10.96 0.48
CA TYR A 120 -8.96 10.51 0.32
C TYR A 120 -9.61 10.34 1.70
N GLN A 121 -10.87 9.88 1.77
CA GLN A 121 -11.60 9.69 3.03
C GLN A 121 -12.21 8.29 3.13
N SER A 122 -12.35 7.80 4.35
CA SER A 122 -13.27 6.73 4.68
C SER A 122 -14.67 7.30 4.75
N VAL A 123 -15.67 6.52 4.31
CA VAL A 123 -17.08 6.80 4.52
C VAL A 123 -17.66 5.74 5.44
N LEU A 124 -18.40 6.19 6.46
CA LEU A 124 -19.20 5.32 7.31
C LEU A 124 -20.61 5.29 6.75
N ILE A 125 -21.14 4.10 6.53
CA ILE A 125 -22.43 3.86 5.86
C ILE A 125 -23.34 3.02 6.75
N ALA A 126 -24.66 3.20 6.59
CA ALA A 126 -25.69 2.37 7.18
C ALA A 126 -26.68 1.86 6.14
N GLN A 127 -27.40 0.80 6.48
CA GLN A 127 -28.51 0.31 5.66
C GLN A 127 -29.65 1.35 5.66
N ALA A 128 -30.15 1.72 4.50
CA ALA A 128 -31.32 2.56 4.39
C ALA A 128 -32.54 1.88 5.03
N GLY A 129 -33.24 2.62 5.90
CA GLY A 129 -34.37 2.04 6.66
C GLY A 129 -33.94 1.13 7.83
N GLY A 130 -32.65 0.83 8.00
CA GLY A 130 -32.10 0.01 9.08
C GLY A 130 -32.14 0.68 10.47
N PRO A 131 -31.61 0.04 11.52
CA PRO A 131 -31.67 0.55 12.91
C PRO A 131 -30.68 1.70 13.17
N VAL A 132 -29.59 1.83 12.37
CA VAL A 132 -28.54 2.84 12.55
C VAL A 132 -28.86 4.07 11.71
N LYS A 133 -29.03 5.22 12.37
CA LYS A 133 -29.31 6.54 11.74
C LYS A 133 -28.22 7.55 12.04
N THR A 134 -27.53 7.40 13.17
CA THR A 134 -26.43 8.21 13.64
C THR A 134 -25.24 7.33 14.00
N LEU A 135 -24.07 7.93 14.26
CA LEU A 135 -22.90 7.16 14.70
C LEU A 135 -23.11 6.53 16.09
N GLU A 136 -23.88 7.18 16.96
CA GLU A 136 -24.19 6.71 18.31
C GLU A 136 -25.05 5.45 18.29
N ASP A 137 -25.91 5.26 17.29
CA ASP A 137 -26.78 4.08 17.13
C ASP A 137 -25.96 2.80 16.84
N ILE A 138 -24.68 2.93 16.53
CA ILE A 138 -23.75 1.80 16.34
C ILE A 138 -23.53 1.05 17.67
N ARG A 139 -23.76 1.69 18.81
CA ARG A 139 -23.63 1.07 20.14
C ARG A 139 -24.49 -0.19 20.24
N GLY A 140 -23.85 -1.30 20.63
CA GLY A 140 -24.50 -2.61 20.75
C GLY A 140 -24.78 -3.34 19.43
N GLN A 141 -24.51 -2.70 18.27
CA GLN A 141 -24.72 -3.28 16.96
C GLN A 141 -23.47 -4.03 16.45
N SER A 142 -23.61 -4.77 15.35
CA SER A 142 -22.46 -5.20 14.57
C SER A 142 -22.06 -4.10 13.58
N PHE A 143 -20.76 -3.96 13.34
CA PHE A 143 -20.20 -2.99 12.41
C PHE A 143 -19.25 -3.67 11.43
N GLY A 144 -19.52 -3.51 10.12
CA GLY A 144 -18.74 -4.11 9.04
C GLY A 144 -17.45 -3.35 8.77
N PHE A 145 -16.34 -4.03 8.94
CA PHE A 145 -15.00 -3.59 8.52
C PHE A 145 -14.51 -4.43 7.34
N GLY A 146 -13.55 -3.91 6.58
CA GLY A 146 -12.77 -4.70 5.63
C GLY A 146 -11.67 -5.52 6.31
N ASP A 147 -10.52 -5.60 5.64
CA ASP A 147 -9.33 -6.24 6.18
C ASP A 147 -8.75 -5.44 7.36
N GLN A 148 -8.17 -6.13 8.35
CA GLN A 148 -7.58 -5.47 9.53
C GLN A 148 -6.41 -4.54 9.19
N ALA A 149 -5.71 -4.79 8.10
CA ALA A 149 -4.66 -3.92 7.58
C ALA A 149 -5.18 -2.78 6.66
N SER A 150 -6.50 -2.67 6.47
CA SER A 150 -7.11 -1.58 5.70
C SER A 150 -7.08 -0.26 6.46
N THR A 151 -6.76 0.83 5.76
CA THR A 151 -6.83 2.19 6.31
C THR A 151 -8.28 2.65 6.44
N SER A 152 -8.97 2.75 5.31
CA SER A 152 -10.31 3.39 5.23
C SER A 152 -11.46 2.44 5.54
N SER A 153 -11.21 1.14 5.61
CA SER A 153 -12.22 0.18 6.03
C SER A 153 -11.93 -0.48 7.38
N HIS A 154 -10.90 -0.01 8.12
CA HIS A 154 -10.63 -0.48 9.48
C HIS A 154 -10.01 0.61 10.37
N LEU A 155 -8.76 1.05 10.13
CA LEU A 155 -8.02 1.94 11.03
C LEU A 155 -8.74 3.29 11.22
N ALA A 156 -9.01 3.99 10.12
CA ALA A 156 -9.57 5.34 10.14
C ALA A 156 -11.01 5.38 10.69
N PRO A 157 -11.95 4.50 10.28
CA PRO A 157 -13.29 4.53 10.85
C PRO A 157 -13.32 4.13 12.33
N ARG A 158 -12.44 3.22 12.81
CA ARG A 158 -12.32 2.94 14.26
C ARG A 158 -11.88 4.18 15.04
N ALA A 159 -10.85 4.88 14.55
CA ALA A 159 -10.37 6.10 15.19
C ALA A 159 -11.42 7.21 15.13
N HIS A 160 -12.15 7.31 14.02
CA HIS A 160 -13.24 8.27 13.85
C HIS A 160 -14.37 8.02 14.85
N LEU A 161 -14.87 6.78 14.96
CA LEU A 161 -15.89 6.40 15.96
C LEU A 161 -15.44 6.70 17.38
N LEU A 162 -14.21 6.28 17.75
CA LEU A 162 -13.68 6.54 19.08
C LEU A 162 -13.60 8.04 19.39
N LYS A 163 -13.15 8.87 18.42
CA LYS A 163 -12.98 10.30 18.60
C LYS A 163 -14.31 11.06 18.68
N THR A 164 -15.28 10.70 17.84
CA THR A 164 -16.55 11.44 17.72
C THR A 164 -17.60 11.03 18.72
N THR A 165 -17.67 9.73 19.05
CA THR A 165 -18.74 9.16 19.89
C THR A 165 -18.22 8.47 21.15
N GLY A 166 -16.91 8.28 21.28
CA GLY A 166 -16.31 7.48 22.34
C GLY A 166 -16.53 5.96 22.20
N LEU A 167 -17.08 5.49 21.07
CA LEU A 167 -17.32 4.08 20.83
C LEU A 167 -16.00 3.35 20.52
N ASP A 168 -15.69 2.35 21.35
CA ASP A 168 -14.53 1.48 21.21
C ASP A 168 -14.96 0.09 20.71
N GLY A 169 -14.28 -0.41 19.68
CA GLY A 169 -14.58 -1.71 19.09
C GLY A 169 -14.47 -2.86 20.10
N GLU A 170 -15.28 -3.90 19.93
CA GLU A 170 -15.43 -5.06 20.82
C GLU A 170 -16.06 -4.77 22.19
N LYS A 171 -15.88 -3.56 22.71
CA LYS A 171 -16.44 -3.09 23.96
C LYS A 171 -17.85 -2.50 23.79
N ASP A 172 -18.00 -1.61 22.80
CA ASP A 172 -19.25 -0.87 22.59
C ASP A 172 -20.04 -1.36 21.36
N TYR A 173 -19.38 -2.02 20.40
CA TYR A 173 -20.00 -2.63 19.23
C TYR A 173 -19.21 -3.88 18.80
N ARG A 174 -19.83 -4.76 17.99
CA ARG A 174 -19.21 -6.00 17.53
C ARG A 174 -18.57 -5.81 16.15
N PRO A 175 -17.23 -5.79 16.01
CA PRO A 175 -16.55 -5.75 14.71
C PRO A 175 -16.82 -7.03 13.89
N VAL A 176 -17.11 -6.86 12.60
CA VAL A 176 -17.26 -7.96 11.63
C VAL A 176 -16.34 -7.69 10.45
N HIS A 177 -15.29 -8.50 10.29
CA HIS A 177 -14.33 -8.33 9.18
C HIS A 177 -14.81 -9.09 7.95
N LEU A 178 -15.02 -8.35 6.85
CA LEU A 178 -15.61 -8.81 5.59
C LEU A 178 -14.57 -8.88 4.45
N GLY A 179 -13.31 -8.49 4.73
CA GLY A 179 -12.18 -8.56 3.81
C GLY A 179 -12.13 -7.36 2.85
N THR A 180 -12.97 -7.31 1.85
CA THR A 180 -12.90 -6.30 0.79
C THR A 180 -13.92 -5.18 0.95
N HIS A 181 -13.67 -4.02 0.33
CA HIS A 181 -14.56 -2.86 0.38
C HIS A 181 -15.94 -3.15 -0.24
N ASP A 182 -15.96 -3.86 -1.37
CA ASP A 182 -17.22 -4.23 -2.02
C ASP A 182 -18.04 -5.23 -1.18
N ALA A 183 -17.38 -6.12 -0.42
CA ALA A 183 -18.05 -7.01 0.51
C ALA A 183 -18.72 -6.23 1.66
N VAL A 184 -18.04 -5.20 2.20
CA VAL A 184 -18.63 -4.33 3.23
C VAL A 184 -19.87 -3.61 2.69
N ALA A 185 -19.76 -2.96 1.53
CA ALA A 185 -20.88 -2.22 0.94
C ALA A 185 -22.10 -3.12 0.66
N ARG A 186 -21.85 -4.33 0.14
CA ARG A 186 -22.93 -5.32 -0.11
C ARG A 186 -23.55 -5.83 1.18
N ALA A 187 -22.73 -6.13 2.21
CA ALA A 187 -23.25 -6.61 3.48
C ALA A 187 -24.17 -5.59 4.15
N VAL A 188 -23.80 -4.30 4.08
CA VAL A 188 -24.66 -3.20 4.59
C VAL A 188 -25.92 -3.09 3.74
N GLN A 189 -25.81 -3.06 2.41
CA GLN A 189 -26.97 -2.99 1.51
C GLN A 189 -27.97 -4.11 1.74
N MET A 190 -27.49 -5.32 2.04
CA MET A 190 -28.30 -6.52 2.25
C MET A 190 -28.77 -6.68 3.71
N GLY A 191 -28.40 -5.77 4.61
CA GLY A 191 -28.76 -5.85 6.04
C GLY A 191 -28.08 -6.96 6.82
N GLN A 192 -27.00 -7.55 6.29
CA GLN A 192 -26.20 -8.55 7.02
C GLN A 192 -25.44 -7.92 8.18
N VAL A 193 -25.04 -6.67 8.03
CA VAL A 193 -24.59 -5.77 9.10
C VAL A 193 -25.33 -4.44 8.96
N PRO A 194 -25.79 -3.80 10.06
CA PRO A 194 -26.59 -2.58 9.96
C PRO A 194 -25.78 -1.35 9.52
N ALA A 195 -24.46 -1.37 9.73
CA ALA A 195 -23.54 -0.30 9.34
C ALA A 195 -22.15 -0.86 9.05
N GLY A 196 -21.31 -0.07 8.39
CA GLY A 196 -19.93 -0.43 8.07
C GLY A 196 -19.15 0.75 7.52
N ALA A 197 -17.88 0.54 7.17
CA ALA A 197 -17.05 1.59 6.59
C ALA A 197 -16.15 1.08 5.48
N LEU A 198 -15.94 1.95 4.48
CA LEU A 198 -15.07 1.65 3.34
C LEU A 198 -14.48 2.93 2.75
N SER A 199 -13.65 2.79 1.71
CA SER A 199 -13.12 3.92 0.94
C SER A 199 -14.25 4.66 0.22
N LYS A 200 -14.35 5.99 0.39
CA LYS A 200 -15.35 6.82 -0.29
C LYS A 200 -15.23 6.73 -1.82
N PRO A 201 -14.03 6.84 -2.45
CA PRO A 201 -13.88 6.66 -3.90
C PRO A 201 -14.31 5.28 -4.40
N ILE A 202 -14.10 4.23 -3.60
CA ILE A 202 -14.55 2.88 -3.97
C ILE A 202 -16.07 2.80 -3.90
N LEU A 203 -16.72 3.32 -2.85
CA LEU A 203 -18.18 3.37 -2.76
C LEU A 203 -18.80 4.08 -3.98
N GLU A 204 -18.29 5.25 -4.33
CA GLU A 204 -18.73 6.01 -5.52
C GLU A 204 -18.61 5.18 -6.81
N SER A 205 -17.47 4.48 -6.96
CA SER A 205 -17.25 3.59 -8.11
C SER A 205 -18.21 2.40 -8.14
N LEU A 206 -18.50 1.78 -6.99
CA LEU A 206 -19.44 0.67 -6.88
C LEU A 206 -20.88 1.10 -7.23
N ILE A 207 -21.28 2.28 -6.78
CA ILE A 207 -22.59 2.88 -7.13
C ILE A 207 -22.65 3.20 -8.62
N GLN A 208 -21.62 3.86 -9.16
CA GLN A 208 -21.56 4.21 -10.58
C GLN A 208 -21.66 2.98 -11.51
N LYS A 209 -21.06 1.86 -11.09
CA LYS A 209 -21.11 0.57 -11.82
C LYS A 209 -22.39 -0.21 -11.57
N GLY A 210 -23.32 0.26 -10.74
CA GLY A 210 -24.53 -0.46 -10.36
C GLY A 210 -24.30 -1.71 -9.51
N THR A 211 -23.08 -1.88 -8.96
CA THR A 211 -22.74 -3.00 -8.05
C THR A 211 -23.39 -2.82 -6.68
N VAL A 212 -23.60 -1.57 -6.29
CA VAL A 212 -24.27 -1.12 -5.07
C VAL A 212 -25.39 -0.17 -5.45
N ASP A 213 -26.58 -0.40 -4.89
CA ASP A 213 -27.75 0.44 -5.06
C ASP A 213 -27.71 1.57 -4.03
N ALA A 214 -27.51 2.81 -4.49
CA ALA A 214 -27.41 3.99 -3.64
C ALA A 214 -28.67 4.20 -2.78
N SER A 215 -29.86 3.75 -3.23
CA SER A 215 -31.11 3.89 -2.48
C SER A 215 -31.18 3.01 -1.22
N LYS A 216 -30.30 2.00 -1.13
CA LYS A 216 -30.25 1.04 -0.01
C LYS A 216 -29.18 1.37 1.02
N ILE A 217 -28.41 2.43 0.82
CA ILE A 217 -27.32 2.86 1.69
C ILE A 217 -27.50 4.32 2.05
N VAL A 218 -27.19 4.66 3.31
CA VAL A 218 -27.09 6.03 3.81
C VAL A 218 -25.65 6.29 4.23
N GLU A 219 -25.07 7.37 3.77
CA GLU A 219 -23.78 7.86 4.28
C GLU A 219 -24.02 8.57 5.61
N LEU A 220 -23.39 8.07 6.69
CA LEU A 220 -23.51 8.63 8.04
C LEU A 220 -22.52 9.76 8.25
N ASP A 221 -21.23 9.53 7.89
CA ASP A 221 -20.16 10.50 8.13
C ASP A 221 -18.91 10.16 7.31
N LEU A 222 -17.97 11.10 7.27
CA LEU A 222 -16.65 10.95 6.63
C LEU A 222 -15.54 11.07 7.66
N SER A 223 -14.50 10.27 7.53
CA SER A 223 -13.29 10.42 8.34
C SER A 223 -12.54 11.73 8.00
N ALA A 224 -11.57 12.09 8.85
CA ALA A 224 -10.54 13.04 8.45
C ALA A 224 -9.82 12.55 7.16
N PRO A 225 -9.23 13.48 6.36
CA PRO A 225 -8.43 13.10 5.21
C PRO A 225 -7.30 12.12 5.56
N ILE A 226 -7.11 11.13 4.70
CA ILE A 226 -6.13 10.05 4.83
C ILE A 226 -5.13 10.20 3.68
N PRO A 227 -3.80 10.06 3.88
CA PRO A 227 -2.85 9.96 2.76
C PRO A 227 -3.30 8.88 1.78
N ASN A 228 -3.24 9.17 0.46
CA ASN A 228 -3.70 8.22 -0.54
C ASN A 228 -2.73 7.03 -0.69
N TYR A 229 -3.14 6.05 -1.46
CA TYR A 229 -2.44 4.79 -1.68
C TYR A 229 -1.05 5.00 -2.29
N PRO A 230 0.03 4.49 -1.66
CA PRO A 230 1.37 4.57 -2.22
C PRO A 230 1.65 3.46 -3.24
N MET A 231 2.37 3.82 -4.29
CA MET A 231 3.19 2.88 -5.03
C MET A 231 4.50 2.69 -4.27
N VAL A 232 4.85 1.44 -4.01
CA VAL A 232 6.01 1.04 -3.20
C VAL A 232 6.89 0.12 -4.03
N MET A 233 8.22 0.24 -3.93
CA MET A 233 9.14 -0.67 -4.61
C MET A 233 10.19 -1.22 -3.66
N GLN A 234 10.85 -2.31 -4.06
CA GLN A 234 12.02 -2.84 -3.38
C GLN A 234 13.17 -1.83 -3.47
N ALA A 235 13.78 -1.48 -2.34
CA ALA A 235 14.91 -0.55 -2.30
C ALA A 235 16.20 -1.13 -2.91
N ASN A 236 16.31 -2.46 -2.99
CA ASN A 236 17.46 -3.18 -3.54
C ASN A 236 17.45 -3.34 -5.06
N LEU A 237 16.53 -2.70 -5.78
CA LEU A 237 16.58 -2.58 -7.24
C LEU A 237 17.73 -1.65 -7.65
N LYS A 238 18.27 -1.85 -8.86
CA LYS A 238 19.30 -0.95 -9.42
C LYS A 238 18.80 0.50 -9.42
N PRO A 239 19.65 1.50 -9.10
CA PRO A 239 19.28 2.91 -9.09
C PRO A 239 18.59 3.36 -10.38
N GLU A 240 19.15 2.98 -11.56
CA GLU A 240 18.61 3.34 -12.87
C GLU A 240 17.21 2.77 -13.10
N LEU A 241 16.97 1.54 -12.63
CA LEU A 241 15.64 0.92 -12.70
C LEU A 241 14.65 1.61 -11.78
N LYS A 242 15.06 1.96 -10.55
CA LYS A 242 14.21 2.72 -9.61
C LYS A 242 13.81 4.08 -10.18
N ASP A 243 14.75 4.78 -10.80
CA ASP A 243 14.49 6.08 -11.41
C ASP A 243 13.57 5.96 -12.63
N ALA A 244 13.75 4.92 -13.45
CA ALA A 244 12.85 4.62 -14.56
C ALA A 244 11.43 4.31 -14.08
N ILE A 245 11.28 3.52 -12.99
CA ILE A 245 9.99 3.21 -12.37
C ILE A 245 9.34 4.49 -11.83
N ARG A 246 10.05 5.32 -11.05
CA ARG A 246 9.53 6.60 -10.56
C ARG A 246 9.02 7.47 -11.70
N LYS A 247 9.86 7.66 -12.72
CA LYS A 247 9.51 8.46 -13.88
C LYS A 247 8.28 7.92 -14.61
N ALA A 248 8.16 6.61 -14.78
CA ALA A 248 7.01 5.99 -15.42
C ALA A 248 5.69 6.32 -14.70
N PHE A 249 5.67 6.38 -13.37
CA PHE A 249 4.47 6.74 -12.63
C PHE A 249 4.24 8.25 -12.55
N ILE A 250 5.26 9.05 -12.24
CA ILE A 250 5.12 10.51 -12.08
C ILE A 250 4.75 11.20 -13.41
N ASP A 251 5.32 10.75 -14.52
CA ASP A 251 5.04 11.32 -15.86
C ASP A 251 3.81 10.69 -16.54
N MET A 252 3.10 9.79 -15.86
CA MET A 252 1.94 9.10 -16.43
C MET A 252 0.83 10.07 -16.83
N LYS A 253 0.38 9.96 -18.09
CA LYS A 253 -0.74 10.73 -18.65
C LYS A 253 -1.80 9.83 -19.28
N ASP A 254 -1.60 8.52 -19.20
CA ASP A 254 -2.55 7.55 -19.73
C ASP A 254 -3.84 7.56 -18.90
N LYS A 255 -4.92 8.05 -19.51
CA LYS A 255 -6.21 8.25 -18.84
C LYS A 255 -6.85 6.93 -18.42
N GLU A 256 -6.66 5.86 -19.16
CA GLU A 256 -7.23 4.55 -18.83
C GLU A 256 -6.51 3.95 -17.61
N VAL A 257 -5.17 4.14 -17.53
CA VAL A 257 -4.41 3.76 -16.34
C VAL A 257 -4.87 4.57 -15.13
N LEU A 258 -4.88 5.90 -15.22
CA LEU A 258 -5.26 6.77 -14.10
C LEU A 258 -6.70 6.49 -13.61
N LYS A 259 -7.64 6.28 -14.55
CA LYS A 259 -9.02 5.91 -14.24
C LYS A 259 -9.12 4.58 -13.49
N SER A 260 -8.26 3.60 -13.81
CA SER A 260 -8.25 2.32 -13.12
C SER A 260 -7.89 2.43 -11.63
N PHE A 261 -7.10 3.44 -11.27
CA PHE A 261 -6.77 3.80 -9.89
C PHE A 261 -7.70 4.85 -9.26
N ARG A 262 -8.68 5.37 -10.02
CA ARG A 262 -9.59 6.45 -9.56
C ARG A 262 -8.86 7.75 -9.18
N ILE A 263 -7.78 8.07 -9.90
CA ILE A 263 -6.91 9.24 -9.66
C ILE A 263 -6.75 10.07 -10.94
N GLU A 264 -6.25 11.29 -10.77
CA GLU A 264 -5.97 12.24 -11.85
C GLU A 264 -4.49 12.25 -12.25
N ALA A 265 -3.61 11.91 -11.31
CA ALA A 265 -2.16 11.87 -11.48
C ALA A 265 -1.50 11.05 -10.36
N PHE A 266 -0.22 10.76 -10.54
CA PHE A 266 0.67 10.38 -9.44
C PHE A 266 1.58 11.55 -9.07
N ALA A 267 1.80 11.76 -7.77
CA ALA A 267 2.74 12.73 -7.20
C ALA A 267 3.86 12.00 -6.41
N PRO A 268 5.04 12.61 -6.25
CA PRO A 268 6.08 12.05 -5.38
C PRO A 268 5.59 11.93 -3.93
N THR A 269 6.06 10.88 -3.23
CA THR A 269 5.78 10.69 -1.80
C THR A 269 6.98 10.08 -1.09
N ASN A 270 6.93 10.06 0.24
CA ASN A 270 7.93 9.46 1.10
C ASN A 270 7.29 8.78 2.33
N ASP A 271 8.09 8.12 3.16
CA ASP A 271 7.61 7.39 4.33
C ASP A 271 6.94 8.29 5.39
N GLN A 272 7.43 9.53 5.57
CA GLN A 272 6.90 10.47 6.57
C GLN A 272 5.43 10.87 6.29
N ALA A 273 5.02 10.85 5.02
CA ALA A 273 3.63 11.14 4.66
C ALA A 273 2.62 10.20 5.35
N TYR A 274 3.07 9.04 5.85
CA TYR A 274 2.25 8.02 6.49
C TYR A 274 2.38 7.98 8.01
N ASP A 275 3.11 8.92 8.63
CA ASP A 275 3.27 8.99 10.10
C ASP A 275 1.92 9.20 10.81
N VAL A 276 1.01 9.96 10.23
CA VAL A 276 -0.35 10.15 10.76
C VAL A 276 -1.09 8.82 10.99
N LEU A 277 -0.76 7.76 10.24
CA LEU A 277 -1.36 6.44 10.43
C LEU A 277 -0.68 5.66 11.56
N ARG A 278 0.62 5.88 11.78
CA ARG A 278 1.34 5.36 12.94
C ARG A 278 0.77 5.97 14.22
N ASP A 279 0.54 7.28 14.24
CA ASP A 279 -0.09 8.00 15.34
C ASP A 279 -1.53 7.51 15.58
N THR A 280 -2.30 7.31 14.50
CA THR A 280 -3.67 6.77 14.60
C THR A 280 -3.69 5.37 15.19
N ALA A 281 -2.76 4.51 14.77
CA ALA A 281 -2.62 3.16 15.35
C ALA A 281 -2.25 3.22 16.85
N ALA A 282 -1.38 4.15 17.24
CA ALA A 282 -1.01 4.36 18.64
C ALA A 282 -2.19 4.83 19.49
N ILE A 283 -3.05 5.74 18.99
CA ILE A 283 -4.29 6.17 19.66
C ILE A 283 -5.22 4.97 19.91
N LEU A 284 -5.32 4.07 18.93
CA LEU A 284 -6.11 2.83 19.06
C LEU A 284 -5.38 1.72 19.84
N LYS A 285 -4.17 1.99 20.36
CA LYS A 285 -3.32 1.03 21.10
C LYS A 285 -3.00 -0.23 20.29
N LEU A 286 -2.89 -0.09 18.96
CA LEU A 286 -2.53 -1.19 18.07
C LEU A 286 -1.00 -1.35 18.03
N ASP A 287 -0.52 -2.58 18.23
CA ASP A 287 0.89 -2.93 18.08
C ASP A 287 1.18 -3.29 16.60
N ILE A 288 1.60 -2.29 15.81
CA ILE A 288 1.88 -2.46 14.37
C ILE A 288 2.94 -3.54 14.07
N GLY A 289 3.85 -3.81 15.02
CA GLY A 289 4.85 -4.87 14.87
C GLY A 289 4.29 -6.28 14.99
N LYS A 290 3.15 -6.44 15.68
CA LYS A 290 2.48 -7.73 15.89
C LYS A 290 1.28 -7.96 14.98
N MET A 291 0.76 -6.94 14.33
CA MET A 291 -0.34 -7.11 13.37
C MET A 291 0.10 -7.99 12.20
N LYS A 292 -0.79 -8.88 11.79
CA LYS A 292 -0.55 -9.80 10.65
C LYS A 292 -0.86 -9.10 9.34
#